data_f83ea36fd30cda97ba254edc8259dd6c
#
_entry.id   f83ea36fd30cda97ba254edc8259dd6c
#
_cell.length_a   1.000
_cell.length_b   1.000
_cell.length_c   1.000
_cell.angle_alpha   90.00
_cell.angle_beta   90.00
_cell.angle_gamma   90.00
#
_symmetry.space_group_name_H-M   'P 1'
#
loop_
_entity.id
_entity.type
_entity.pdbx_description
1 polymer ?
#
loop_
_entity_poly.entity_id
_entity_poly.type
_entity_poly.pdbx_seq_one_letter_code
_entity_poly.pdbx_strand_id
1 'polypeptide(L)' 'MTAAFIEHRPKASDPKAGTTHHAVVVGGKDIKDFKTQKEAHDWATGQGYKPVHVARERHLQDRDKPDHWRSYH' A
#
# COMPACT_ATOMS: atom_id res chain seq x y z
N MET A 1 -6.57 11.64 -12.42
CA MET A 1 -5.65 11.45 -11.29
C MET A 1 -5.46 9.95 -11.05
N THR A 2 -4.25 9.56 -10.68
CA THR A 2 -3.88 8.16 -10.55
C THR A 2 -3.90 7.75 -9.09
N ALA A 3 -4.57 6.65 -8.77
CA ALA A 3 -4.59 6.10 -7.44
C ALA A 3 -3.28 5.35 -7.14
N ALA A 4 -2.83 5.41 -5.90
CA ALA A 4 -1.70 4.62 -5.42
C ALA A 4 -2.19 3.67 -4.33
N PHE A 5 -1.57 2.49 -4.26
CA PHE A 5 -1.85 1.49 -3.25
C PHE A 5 -0.59 1.24 -2.45
N ILE A 6 -0.68 1.35 -1.14
CA ILE A 6 0.46 1.07 -0.26
C ILE A 6 0.23 -0.31 0.33
N GLU A 7 1.07 -1.26 -0.08
CA GLU A 7 0.96 -2.66 0.29
C GLU A 7 2.08 -3.06 1.24
N HIS A 8 1.77 -3.99 2.14
CA HIS A 8 2.77 -4.57 3.04
C HIS A 8 3.60 -5.60 2.29
N ARG A 9 4.89 -5.65 2.57
CA ARG A 9 5.83 -6.61 1.97
C ARG A 9 6.62 -7.34 3.06
N PRO A 10 7.03 -8.58 2.88
CA PRO A 10 6.79 -9.40 1.70
C PRO A 10 5.31 -9.72 1.51
N LYS A 11 4.95 -9.97 0.25
CA LYS A 11 3.59 -10.35 -0.10
C LYS A 11 3.39 -11.80 0.33
N ALA A 12 2.48 -12.03 1.27
CA ALA A 12 2.20 -13.38 1.76
C ALA A 12 0.80 -13.43 2.35
N SER A 13 0.17 -14.60 2.27
CA SER A 13 -1.15 -14.80 2.85
C SER A 13 -1.09 -15.28 4.31
N ASP A 14 0.10 -15.51 4.86
CA ASP A 14 0.26 -15.91 6.25
C ASP A 14 0.15 -14.70 7.18
N PRO A 15 -0.89 -14.63 8.05
CA PRO A 15 -1.05 -13.50 8.95
C PRO A 15 0.03 -13.42 10.02
N LYS A 16 0.80 -14.49 10.24
CA LYS A 16 1.88 -14.52 11.24
C LYS A 16 3.21 -13.97 10.72
N ALA A 17 3.37 -13.87 9.41
CA ALA A 17 4.60 -13.33 8.84
C ALA A 17 4.66 -11.81 9.05
N GLY A 18 5.82 -11.31 9.43
CA GLY A 18 6.02 -9.87 9.70
C GLY A 18 6.19 -9.06 8.43
N THR A 19 5.78 -7.80 8.50
CA THR A 19 6.01 -6.82 7.43
C THR A 19 7.42 -6.26 7.57
N THR A 20 8.21 -6.31 6.49
CA THR A 20 9.57 -5.75 6.49
C THR A 20 9.64 -4.37 5.86
N HIS A 21 8.77 -4.10 4.90
CA HIS A 21 8.73 -2.80 4.21
C HIS A 21 7.35 -2.62 3.58
N HIS A 22 7.14 -1.44 3.00
CA HIS A 22 5.88 -1.10 2.33
C HIS A 22 6.17 -0.65 0.91
N ALA A 23 5.41 -1.18 -0.05
CA ALA A 23 5.57 -0.84 -1.45
C ALA A 23 4.45 0.09 -1.91
N VAL A 24 4.79 1.10 -2.69
CA VAL A 24 3.82 1.94 -3.38
C VAL A 24 3.57 1.31 -4.74
N VAL A 25 2.33 0.93 -5.00
CA VAL A 25 1.93 0.24 -6.23
C VAL A 25 1.03 1.18 -7.04
N VAL A 26 1.40 1.41 -8.28
CA VAL A 26 0.61 2.22 -9.22
C VAL A 26 0.48 1.45 -10.53
N GLY A 27 -0.76 1.29 -11.00
CA GLY A 27 -1.01 0.55 -12.23
C GLY A 27 -0.58 -0.91 -12.16
N GLY A 28 -0.60 -1.50 -10.99
CA GLY A 28 -0.18 -2.89 -10.79
C GLY A 28 1.33 -3.10 -10.68
N LYS A 29 2.12 -2.03 -10.64
CA LYS A 29 3.58 -2.10 -10.56
C LYS A 29 4.09 -1.47 -9.28
N ASP A 30 5.07 -2.11 -8.64
CA ASP A 30 5.78 -1.54 -7.49
C ASP A 30 6.70 -0.44 -8.01
N ILE A 31 6.43 0.80 -7.60
CA ILE A 31 7.21 1.94 -8.09
C ILE A 31 8.22 2.44 -7.07
N LYS A 32 8.01 2.19 -5.79
CA LYS A 32 8.93 2.59 -4.75
C LYS A 32 8.63 1.83 -3.45
N ASP A 33 9.67 1.61 -2.65
CA ASP A 33 9.58 0.95 -1.34
C ASP A 33 9.98 1.90 -0.23
N PHE A 34 9.38 1.72 0.95
CA PHE A 34 9.68 2.49 2.16
C PHE A 34 9.69 1.57 3.37
N LYS A 35 10.39 1.96 4.41
CA LYS A 35 10.45 1.18 5.65
C LYS A 35 9.17 1.26 6.45
N THR A 36 8.46 2.39 6.39
CA THR A 36 7.23 2.59 7.14
C THR A 36 6.08 2.97 6.22
N GLN A 37 4.87 2.65 6.67
CA GLN A 37 3.65 2.98 5.96
C GLN A 37 3.47 4.50 5.85
N LYS A 38 3.83 5.22 6.90
CA LYS A 38 3.72 6.68 6.91
C LYS A 38 4.60 7.32 5.84
N GLU A 39 5.85 6.85 5.71
CA GLU A 39 6.76 7.35 4.68
C GLU A 39 6.20 7.11 3.27
N ALA A 40 5.67 5.92 3.04
CA ALA A 40 5.07 5.57 1.76
C ALA A 40 3.87 6.47 1.45
N HIS A 41 3.00 6.67 2.43
CA HIS A 41 1.83 7.53 2.29
C HIS A 41 2.23 8.98 2.00
N ASP A 42 3.18 9.52 2.77
CA ASP A 42 3.63 10.90 2.60
C ASP A 42 4.25 11.12 1.22
N TRP A 43 5.05 10.16 0.77
CA TRP A 43 5.66 10.24 -0.55
C TRP A 43 4.60 10.21 -1.66
N ALA A 44 3.65 9.26 -1.59
CA ALA A 44 2.60 9.13 -2.60
C ALA A 44 1.73 10.39 -2.65
N THR A 45 1.38 10.94 -1.50
CA THR A 45 0.61 12.18 -1.42
C THR A 45 1.39 13.34 -2.04
N GLY A 46 2.69 13.43 -1.75
CA GLY A 46 3.56 14.46 -2.30
C GLY A 46 3.74 14.36 -3.81
N GLN A 47 3.60 13.16 -4.38
CA GLN A 47 3.66 12.95 -5.83
C GLN A 47 2.33 13.29 -6.53
N GLY A 48 1.29 13.58 -5.78
CA GLY A 48 -0.01 13.93 -6.35
C GLY A 48 -0.91 12.75 -6.63
N TYR A 49 -0.59 11.56 -6.15
CA TYR A 49 -1.48 10.42 -6.27
C TYR A 49 -2.71 10.60 -5.40
N LYS A 50 -3.87 10.29 -5.95
CA LYS A 50 -5.15 10.48 -5.24
C LYS A 50 -6.22 9.59 -5.85
N PRO A 51 -6.93 8.78 -5.05
CA PRO A 51 -6.67 8.56 -3.63
C PRO A 51 -5.43 7.70 -3.38
N VAL A 52 -4.94 7.71 -2.15
CA VAL A 52 -3.90 6.80 -1.71
C VAL A 52 -4.58 5.76 -0.80
N HIS A 53 -4.56 4.49 -1.23
CA HIS A 53 -5.16 3.39 -0.49
C HIS A 53 -4.06 2.69 0.30
N VAL A 54 -4.30 2.45 1.59
CA VAL A 54 -3.33 1.81 2.46
C VAL A 54 -3.90 0.47 2.91
N ALA A 55 -3.14 -0.61 2.71
CA ALA A 55 -3.57 -1.94 3.13
C ALA A 55 -3.70 -2.01 4.65
N ARG A 56 -4.81 -2.58 5.12
CA ARG A 56 -5.07 -2.72 6.56
C ARG A 56 -4.24 -3.84 7.18
N GLU A 57 -4.13 -4.94 6.46
CA GLU A 57 -3.45 -6.14 6.93
C GLU A 57 -2.56 -6.69 5.82
N ARG A 58 -1.42 -7.25 6.19
CA ARG A 58 -0.48 -7.78 5.19
C ARG A 58 -1.09 -8.90 4.35
N HIS A 59 -1.87 -9.77 4.97
CA HIS A 59 -2.49 -10.91 4.28
C HIS A 59 -3.81 -10.56 3.59
N LEU A 60 -4.31 -9.35 3.74
CA LEU A 60 -5.55 -8.88 3.13
C LEU A 60 -5.25 -7.67 2.26
N GLN A 61 -4.75 -7.92 1.06
CA GLN A 61 -4.35 -6.88 0.12
C GLN A 61 -4.94 -7.09 -1.26
N ASP A 62 -6.16 -7.63 -1.32
CA ASP A 62 -6.87 -7.81 -2.57
C ASP A 62 -7.49 -6.48 -2.99
N ARG A 63 -7.05 -5.93 -4.12
CA ARG A 63 -7.50 -4.64 -4.62
C ARG A 63 -8.97 -4.62 -5.02
N ASP A 64 -9.57 -5.79 -5.23
CA ASP A 64 -11.01 -5.91 -5.51
C ASP A 64 -11.86 -5.91 -4.24
N LYS A 65 -11.24 -5.90 -3.07
CA LYS A 65 -11.91 -5.94 -1.78
C LYS A 65 -11.74 -4.61 -1.05
N PRO A 66 -12.73 -3.70 -1.09
CA PRO A 66 -12.61 -2.39 -0.43
C PRO A 66 -12.30 -2.47 1.05
N ASP A 67 -12.77 -3.52 1.73
CA ASP A 67 -12.55 -3.69 3.18
C ASP A 67 -11.10 -3.93 3.54
N HIS A 68 -10.26 -4.32 2.57
CA HIS A 68 -8.84 -4.56 2.81
C HIS A 68 -8.02 -3.25 2.84
N TRP A 69 -8.62 -2.14 2.50
CA TRP A 69 -7.92 -0.87 2.30
C TRP A 69 -8.51 0.25 3.11
N ARG A 70 -7.66 1.20 3.50
CA ARG A 70 -8.05 2.50 4.01
C ARG A 70 -7.68 3.54 2.97
N SER A 71 -8.56 4.51 2.73
CA SER A 71 -8.31 5.57 1.77
C SER A 71 -7.85 6.84 2.49
N TYR A 72 -6.79 7.45 1.99
CA TYR A 72 -6.32 8.76 2.43
C TYR A 72 -6.48 9.75 1.29
N HIS A 73 -6.84 10.93 1.63
CA HIS A 73 -7.05 12.01 0.67
C HIS A 73 -6.06 13.12 0.86
#